data_74b1121e65647f040d6db454fa1e4732
#
_entry.id   74b1121e65647f040d6db454fa1e4732
#
_cell.length_a   1.000
_cell.length_b   1.000
_cell.length_c   1.000
_cell.angle_alpha   90.00
_cell.angle_beta   90.00
_cell.angle_gamma   90.00
#
_symmetry.space_group_name_H-M   'P 1'
#
loop_
_entity.id
_entity.type
_entity.pdbx_description
1 polymer ?
#
loop_
_entity_poly.entity_id
_entity_poly.type
_entity_poly.pdbx_seq_one_letter_code
_entity_poly.pdbx_strand_id
1 'polypeptide(L)'
;DRSRGLGDVYKRQQQGTGLVTADAMAKAFGTKIMAKVIIVGGMCGIITSWNSFLLGGSRAMYSMAESYMIPPFFAKLHPKHKTPVNSLYLIGALTMLAPFAGRTMMVWICDAGNFGCCLAYCMVSVSFLILRKKEPDMARPYKVGHYKFVGFMAVVMSGLMLLVYCIPGSGGSLVFQEWLMVGSWSLLGVVFYAICKRKYKEDFGKLIELISDEDAASLMPEADDEELDVVIDAAIDRVLSSMA
;
A
#
# COMPACT_ATOMS: atom_id res chain seq x y z
N ASP A 1 3.33 1.72 -43.72
CA ASP A 1 3.76 3.03 -43.20
C ASP A 1 3.33 3.36 -41.76
N ARG A 2 2.16 2.89 -41.33
CA ARG A 2 1.74 3.06 -39.92
C ARG A 2 2.64 2.30 -38.92
N SER A 3 3.14 1.12 -39.29
CA SER A 3 4.06 0.35 -38.46
C SER A 3 5.46 0.96 -38.39
N ARG A 4 5.93 1.62 -39.43
CA ARG A 4 7.18 2.39 -39.43
C ARG A 4 7.09 3.63 -38.56
N GLY A 5 5.96 4.34 -38.55
CA GLY A 5 5.74 5.51 -37.69
C GLY A 5 5.78 5.18 -36.19
N LEU A 6 5.19 4.04 -35.78
CA LEU A 6 5.25 3.57 -34.40
C LEU A 6 6.68 3.13 -33.99
N GLY A 7 7.40 2.46 -34.88
CA GLY A 7 8.79 2.09 -34.63
C GLY A 7 9.73 3.29 -34.53
N ASP A 8 9.51 4.35 -35.31
CA ASP A 8 10.28 5.60 -35.22
C ASP A 8 9.95 6.40 -33.94
N VAL A 9 8.70 6.39 -33.50
CA VAL A 9 8.32 6.98 -32.21
C VAL A 9 9.02 6.24 -31.06
N TYR A 10 9.05 4.91 -31.12
CA TYR A 10 9.73 4.10 -30.12
C TYR A 10 11.26 4.31 -30.11
N LYS A 11 11.89 4.38 -31.29
CA LYS A 11 13.33 4.69 -31.43
C LYS A 11 13.69 6.11 -31.00
N ARG A 12 12.81 7.09 -31.28
CA ARG A 12 12.99 8.47 -30.82
C ARG A 12 12.82 8.61 -29.31
N GLN A 13 12.02 7.75 -28.66
CA GLN A 13 11.91 7.66 -27.22
C GLN A 13 13.18 7.12 -26.55
N GLN A 14 13.95 6.26 -27.24
CA GLN A 14 15.22 5.73 -26.74
C GLN A 14 16.43 6.68 -26.87
N GLN A 15 16.34 7.72 -27.71
CA GLN A 15 17.42 8.68 -27.96
C GLN A 15 17.38 9.93 -27.08
N GLY A 16 16.44 10.02 -26.13
CA GLY A 16 16.32 11.11 -25.16
C GLY A 16 17.13 10.88 -23.88
N THR A 17 17.03 11.80 -22.98
CA THR A 17 17.70 11.81 -21.63
C THR A 17 17.25 10.66 -20.72
N GLY A 18 16.46 9.71 -21.20
CA GLY A 18 15.82 8.65 -20.41
C GLY A 18 14.55 9.09 -19.69
N LEU A 19 14.19 10.38 -19.76
CA LEU A 19 12.98 10.98 -19.20
C LEU A 19 11.98 11.26 -20.32
N VAL A 20 11.36 10.20 -20.84
CA VAL A 20 10.48 10.24 -22.03
C VAL A 20 9.41 11.32 -21.95
N THR A 21 8.78 11.47 -20.78
CA THR A 21 7.72 12.45 -20.56
C THR A 21 8.23 13.88 -20.63
N ALA A 22 9.40 14.16 -20.07
CA ALA A 22 10.03 15.48 -20.10
C ALA A 22 10.46 15.87 -21.52
N ASP A 23 11.03 14.92 -22.27
CA ASP A 23 11.42 15.12 -23.66
C ASP A 23 10.21 15.34 -24.57
N ALA A 24 9.12 14.60 -24.34
CA ALA A 24 7.86 14.79 -25.08
C ALA A 24 7.27 16.19 -24.85
N MET A 25 7.28 16.67 -23.60
CA MET A 25 6.80 18.01 -23.27
C MET A 25 7.69 19.12 -23.83
N ALA A 26 9.01 18.94 -23.78
CA ALA A 26 9.93 19.90 -24.41
C ALA A 26 9.67 20.04 -25.91
N LYS A 27 9.34 18.94 -26.59
CA LYS A 27 9.02 18.94 -28.02
C LYS A 27 7.62 19.54 -28.31
N ALA A 28 6.62 19.19 -27.48
CA ALA A 28 5.26 19.68 -27.66
C ALA A 28 5.16 21.22 -27.51
N PHE A 29 5.88 21.77 -26.55
CA PHE A 29 5.86 23.22 -26.27
C PHE A 29 7.04 24.00 -26.89
N GLY A 30 7.96 23.33 -27.56
CA GLY A 30 9.14 23.95 -28.19
C GLY A 30 10.10 24.60 -27.18
N THR A 31 9.94 24.34 -25.88
CA THR A 31 10.74 24.95 -24.82
C THR A 31 11.24 23.92 -23.80
N LYS A 32 12.51 24.06 -23.40
CA LYS A 32 13.10 23.22 -22.34
C LYS A 32 12.55 23.54 -20.94
N ILE A 33 11.84 24.66 -20.78
CA ILE A 33 11.24 25.07 -19.51
C ILE A 33 10.16 24.08 -19.09
N MET A 34 9.29 23.65 -20.00
CA MET A 34 8.22 22.69 -19.72
C MET A 34 8.75 21.31 -19.30
N ALA A 35 9.87 20.89 -19.84
CA ALA A 35 10.55 19.68 -19.37
C ALA A 35 10.99 19.81 -17.90
N LYS A 36 11.54 20.97 -17.50
CA LYS A 36 11.94 21.22 -16.12
C LYS A 36 10.74 21.23 -15.17
N VAL A 37 9.64 21.86 -15.57
CA VAL A 37 8.40 21.90 -14.76
C VAL A 37 7.87 20.49 -14.49
N ILE A 38 7.83 19.63 -15.52
CA ILE A 38 7.38 18.25 -15.35
C ILE A 38 8.33 17.44 -14.46
N ILE A 39 9.64 17.64 -14.59
CA ILE A 39 10.61 16.96 -13.72
C ILE A 39 10.40 17.36 -12.27
N VAL A 40 10.25 18.64 -11.98
CA VAL A 40 9.98 19.14 -10.62
C VAL A 40 8.66 18.58 -10.07
N GLY A 41 7.58 18.63 -10.87
CA GLY A 41 6.29 18.06 -10.49
C GLY A 41 6.37 16.54 -10.21
N GLY A 42 7.08 15.81 -11.05
CA GLY A 42 7.34 14.39 -10.85
C GLY A 42 8.14 14.10 -9.58
N MET A 43 9.17 14.88 -9.29
CA MET A 43 9.95 14.76 -8.04
C MET A 43 9.07 15.01 -6.80
N CYS A 44 8.24 16.05 -6.81
CA CYS A 44 7.30 16.32 -5.72
C CYS A 44 6.33 15.14 -5.52
N GLY A 45 5.79 14.57 -6.60
CA GLY A 45 4.92 13.40 -6.55
C GLY A 45 5.61 12.17 -5.96
N ILE A 46 6.86 11.91 -6.36
CA ILE A 46 7.66 10.79 -5.82
C ILE A 46 7.91 10.97 -4.32
N ILE A 47 8.32 12.17 -3.88
CA ILE A 47 8.59 12.46 -2.46
C ILE A 47 7.32 12.25 -1.63
N THR A 48 6.18 12.75 -2.10
CA THR A 48 4.88 12.60 -1.42
C THR A 48 4.47 11.14 -1.32
N SER A 49 4.56 10.39 -2.42
CA SER A 49 4.23 8.96 -2.46
C SER A 49 5.14 8.15 -1.54
N TRP A 50 6.45 8.42 -1.59
CA TRP A 50 7.42 7.75 -0.72
C TRP A 50 7.11 7.96 0.76
N ASN A 51 6.82 9.20 1.16
CA ASN A 51 6.44 9.52 2.53
C ASN A 51 5.17 8.74 2.96
N SER A 52 4.15 8.68 2.09
CA SER A 52 2.91 7.93 2.35
C SER A 52 3.15 6.43 2.51
N PHE A 53 3.97 5.82 1.67
CA PHE A 53 4.34 4.40 1.79
C PHE A 53 5.15 4.12 3.06
N LEU A 54 6.06 5.01 3.44
CA LEU A 54 6.85 4.87 4.67
C LEU A 54 5.94 4.91 5.91
N LEU A 55 5.01 5.86 5.96
CA LEU A 55 4.03 5.97 7.04
C LEU A 55 3.06 4.78 7.07
N GLY A 56 2.50 4.41 5.93
CA GLY A 56 1.57 3.29 5.83
C GLY A 56 2.23 1.97 6.21
N GLY A 57 3.42 1.69 5.68
CA GLY A 57 4.19 0.49 5.98
C GLY A 57 4.59 0.39 7.45
N SER A 58 5.04 1.49 8.05
CA SER A 58 5.43 1.50 9.46
C SER A 58 4.25 1.26 10.41
N ARG A 59 3.07 1.80 10.08
CA ARG A 59 1.83 1.57 10.85
C ARG A 59 1.32 0.14 10.71
N ALA A 60 1.38 -0.43 9.50
CA ALA A 60 1.03 -1.83 9.28
C ALA A 60 1.94 -2.77 10.09
N MET A 61 3.26 -2.52 10.08
CA MET A 61 4.20 -3.27 10.93
C MET A 61 3.91 -3.09 12.42
N TYR A 62 3.56 -1.89 12.85
CA TYR A 62 3.18 -1.61 14.23
C TYR A 62 1.96 -2.46 14.65
N SER A 63 0.88 -2.42 13.88
CA SER A 63 -0.34 -3.19 14.15
C SER A 63 -0.08 -4.70 14.20
N MET A 64 0.74 -5.23 13.28
CA MET A 64 1.14 -6.64 13.30
C MET A 64 1.99 -6.99 14.53
N ALA A 65 2.86 -6.08 14.99
CA ALA A 65 3.69 -6.28 16.17
C ALA A 65 2.88 -6.19 17.48
N GLU A 66 1.88 -5.31 17.52
CA GLU A 66 0.94 -5.19 18.64
C GLU A 66 0.08 -6.45 18.79
N SER A 67 -0.28 -7.08 17.68
CA SER A 67 -0.98 -8.37 17.65
C SER A 67 -0.05 -9.59 17.87
N TYR A 68 1.22 -9.37 18.19
CA TYR A 68 2.24 -10.43 18.34
C TYR A 68 2.44 -11.31 17.09
N MET A 69 2.05 -10.87 15.91
CA MET A 69 2.29 -11.57 14.65
C MET A 69 3.74 -11.46 14.19
N ILE A 70 4.40 -10.34 14.52
CA ILE A 70 5.84 -10.10 14.36
C ILE A 70 6.44 -9.68 15.70
N PRO A 71 7.77 -9.68 15.86
CA PRO A 71 8.39 -9.37 17.14
C PRO A 71 7.92 -8.02 17.72
N PRO A 72 7.56 -7.96 19.03
CA PRO A 72 7.07 -6.75 19.71
C PRO A 72 8.06 -5.59 19.69
N PHE A 73 9.31 -5.85 19.31
CA PHE A 73 10.33 -4.82 19.11
C PHE A 73 9.85 -3.72 18.14
N PHE A 74 9.04 -4.07 17.16
CA PHE A 74 8.48 -3.13 16.17
C PHE A 74 7.25 -2.37 16.68
N ALA A 75 6.67 -2.77 17.82
CA ALA A 75 5.58 -2.06 18.48
C ALA A 75 6.04 -0.87 19.35
N LYS A 76 7.35 -0.61 19.47
CA LYS A 76 7.86 0.52 20.24
C LYS A 76 7.51 1.85 19.59
N LEU A 77 6.71 2.67 20.29
CA LEU A 77 6.38 4.03 19.92
C LEU A 77 7.38 5.04 20.49
N HIS A 78 7.61 6.11 19.75
CA HIS A 78 8.39 7.24 20.25
C HIS A 78 7.62 7.96 21.38
N PRO A 79 8.26 8.28 22.54
CA PRO A 79 7.53 8.87 23.68
C PRO A 79 6.79 10.17 23.35
N LYS A 80 7.41 11.03 22.55
CA LYS A 80 6.89 12.36 22.21
C LYS A 80 5.97 12.33 20.95
N HIS A 81 6.36 11.63 19.90
CA HIS A 81 5.70 11.70 18.60
C HIS A 81 4.72 10.55 18.34
N LYS A 82 4.67 9.54 19.22
CA LYS A 82 3.78 8.37 19.09
C LYS A 82 3.89 7.64 17.74
N THR A 83 5.09 7.67 17.13
CA THR A 83 5.40 7.00 15.86
C THR A 83 6.20 5.72 16.11
N PRO A 84 6.01 4.66 15.30
CA PRO A 84 6.74 3.39 15.44
C PRO A 84 8.16 3.52 14.87
N VAL A 85 9.10 3.97 15.70
CA VAL A 85 10.46 4.34 15.30
C VAL A 85 11.25 3.18 14.71
N ASN A 86 11.16 1.99 15.34
CA ASN A 86 11.91 0.83 14.89
C ASN A 86 11.47 0.32 13.53
N SER A 87 10.16 0.37 13.27
CA SER A 87 9.59 0.03 11.95
C SER A 87 10.02 1.04 10.90
N LEU A 88 10.01 2.35 11.23
CA LEU A 88 10.49 3.41 10.34
C LEU A 88 11.98 3.26 10.00
N TYR A 89 12.83 2.96 10.99
CA TYR A 89 14.26 2.74 10.74
C TYR A 89 14.51 1.54 9.86
N LEU A 90 13.81 0.42 10.07
CA LEU A 90 13.96 -0.77 9.24
C LEU A 90 13.58 -0.48 7.79
N ILE A 91 12.39 0.09 7.56
CA ILE A 91 11.92 0.40 6.20
C ILE A 91 12.84 1.45 5.55
N GLY A 92 13.22 2.50 6.31
CA GLY A 92 14.13 3.52 5.83
C GLY A 92 15.50 2.98 5.43
N ALA A 93 16.10 2.11 6.23
CA ALA A 93 17.37 1.48 5.91
C ALA A 93 17.27 0.60 4.66
N LEU A 94 16.23 -0.23 4.53
CA LEU A 94 16.01 -1.07 3.37
C LEU A 94 15.80 -0.23 2.09
N THR A 95 15.03 0.86 2.17
CA THR A 95 14.82 1.75 1.03
C THR A 95 16.08 2.51 0.64
N MET A 96 16.96 2.86 1.58
CA MET A 96 18.25 3.48 1.30
C MET A 96 19.23 2.52 0.60
N LEU A 97 19.14 1.22 0.88
CA LEU A 97 19.99 0.20 0.24
C LEU A 97 19.54 -0.15 -1.19
N ALA A 98 18.25 -0.03 -1.50
CA ALA A 98 17.68 -0.43 -2.77
C ALA A 98 18.36 0.22 -4.01
N PRO A 99 18.71 1.52 -4.04
CA PRO A 99 19.35 2.15 -5.19
C PRO A 99 20.74 1.59 -5.52
N PHE A 100 21.47 1.08 -4.51
CA PHE A 100 22.81 0.50 -4.72
C PHE A 100 22.79 -0.82 -5.49
N ALA A 101 21.64 -1.49 -5.52
CA ALA A 101 21.44 -2.74 -6.26
C ALA A 101 21.16 -2.53 -7.76
N GLY A 102 21.06 -1.28 -8.20
CA GLY A 102 20.88 -0.90 -9.60
C GLY A 102 19.43 -0.90 -10.08
N ARG A 103 19.23 -0.38 -11.29
CA ARG A 103 17.89 -0.15 -11.87
C ARG A 103 17.06 -1.45 -12.01
N THR A 104 17.69 -2.52 -12.42
CA THR A 104 17.01 -3.81 -12.64
C THR A 104 16.44 -4.36 -11.34
N MET A 105 17.18 -4.27 -10.24
CA MET A 105 16.73 -4.69 -8.92
C MET A 105 15.53 -3.86 -8.45
N MET A 106 15.53 -2.55 -8.74
CA MET A 106 14.38 -1.68 -8.40
C MET A 106 13.10 -2.12 -9.11
N VAL A 107 13.19 -2.52 -10.39
CA VAL A 107 12.04 -3.06 -11.14
C VAL A 107 11.52 -4.32 -10.48
N TRP A 108 12.39 -5.27 -10.16
CA TRP A 108 11.99 -6.52 -9.50
C TRP A 108 11.33 -6.29 -8.14
N ILE A 109 11.84 -5.34 -7.35
CA ILE A 109 11.22 -4.97 -6.05
C ILE A 109 9.82 -4.38 -6.26
N CYS A 110 9.65 -3.51 -7.27
CA CYS A 110 8.35 -2.92 -7.58
C CYS A 110 7.34 -3.98 -8.03
N ASP A 111 7.73 -4.88 -8.92
CA ASP A 111 6.83 -5.89 -9.46
C ASP A 111 6.45 -6.93 -8.40
N ALA A 112 7.41 -7.37 -7.57
CA ALA A 112 7.14 -8.22 -6.42
C ALA A 112 6.21 -7.53 -5.40
N GLY A 113 6.39 -6.22 -5.16
CA GLY A 113 5.53 -5.41 -4.29
C GLY A 113 4.11 -5.28 -4.84
N ASN A 114 3.97 -5.01 -6.13
CA ASN A 114 2.67 -4.92 -6.80
C ASN A 114 1.91 -6.26 -6.75
N PHE A 115 2.59 -7.38 -6.94
CA PHE A 115 1.99 -8.71 -6.75
C PHE A 115 1.44 -8.87 -5.33
N GLY A 116 2.22 -8.50 -4.31
CA GLY A 116 1.79 -8.53 -2.90
C GLY A 116 0.56 -7.66 -2.65
N CYS A 117 0.50 -6.45 -3.22
CA CYS A 117 -0.68 -5.59 -3.14
C CYS A 117 -1.91 -6.21 -3.79
N CYS A 118 -1.78 -6.81 -4.97
CA CYS A 118 -2.89 -7.49 -5.65
C CYS A 118 -3.40 -8.68 -4.83
N LEU A 119 -2.49 -9.44 -4.21
CA LEU A 119 -2.84 -10.54 -3.30
C LEU A 119 -3.61 -10.02 -2.08
N ALA A 120 -3.15 -8.94 -1.46
CA ALA A 120 -3.84 -8.31 -0.33
C ALA A 120 -5.25 -7.83 -0.71
N TYR A 121 -5.42 -7.17 -1.87
CA TYR A 121 -6.74 -6.76 -2.36
C TYR A 121 -7.68 -7.94 -2.59
N CYS A 122 -7.16 -9.06 -3.13
CA CYS A 122 -7.95 -10.27 -3.30
C CYS A 122 -8.41 -10.83 -1.94
N MET A 123 -7.49 -10.94 -0.98
CA MET A 123 -7.80 -11.43 0.37
C MET A 123 -8.81 -10.54 1.10
N VAL A 124 -8.67 -9.23 1.03
CA VAL A 124 -9.61 -8.25 1.62
C VAL A 124 -10.99 -8.37 0.97
N SER A 125 -11.05 -8.52 -0.35
CA SER A 125 -12.32 -8.67 -1.08
C SER A 125 -13.05 -9.96 -0.70
N VAL A 126 -12.32 -11.07 -0.54
CA VAL A 126 -12.87 -12.34 -0.07
C VAL A 126 -13.34 -12.22 1.38
N SER A 127 -12.52 -11.61 2.26
CA SER A 127 -12.86 -11.38 3.66
C SER A 127 -14.12 -10.52 3.81
N PHE A 128 -14.26 -9.50 2.98
CA PHE A 128 -15.48 -8.67 2.93
C PHE A 128 -16.74 -9.49 2.68
N LEU A 129 -16.71 -10.42 1.71
CA LEU A 129 -17.86 -11.28 1.42
C LEU A 129 -18.15 -12.29 2.53
N ILE A 130 -17.09 -12.87 3.12
CA ILE A 130 -17.22 -13.84 4.21
C ILE A 130 -17.78 -13.17 5.44
N LEU A 131 -17.29 -12.00 5.83
CA LEU A 131 -17.72 -11.26 7.00
C LEU A 131 -19.18 -10.82 6.89
N ARG A 132 -19.62 -10.41 5.69
CA ARG A 132 -21.05 -10.10 5.45
C ARG A 132 -21.98 -11.29 5.57
N LYS A 133 -21.45 -12.50 5.36
CA LYS A 133 -22.21 -13.75 5.50
C LYS A 133 -22.21 -14.28 6.94
N LYS A 134 -21.07 -14.18 7.64
CA LYS A 134 -20.90 -14.71 8.99
C LYS A 134 -21.54 -13.80 10.05
N GLU A 135 -21.41 -12.50 9.88
CA GLU A 135 -21.86 -11.49 10.85
C GLU A 135 -22.78 -10.47 10.16
N PRO A 136 -24.03 -10.86 9.83
CA PRO A 136 -24.99 -9.98 9.16
C PRO A 136 -25.39 -8.78 10.02
N ASP A 137 -25.45 -8.96 11.34
CA ASP A 137 -25.98 -8.01 12.33
C ASP A 137 -24.91 -7.06 12.91
N MET A 138 -23.64 -7.22 12.51
CA MET A 138 -22.56 -6.33 12.93
C MET A 138 -22.91 -4.87 12.60
N ALA A 139 -22.77 -3.98 13.56
CA ALA A 139 -22.96 -2.53 13.38
C ALA A 139 -21.97 -1.99 12.34
N ARG A 140 -22.49 -1.36 11.31
CA ARG A 140 -21.70 -0.80 10.21
C ARG A 140 -22.20 0.60 9.90
N PRO A 141 -21.35 1.63 10.11
CA PRO A 141 -21.71 3.02 9.80
C PRO A 141 -22.09 3.19 8.33
N TYR A 142 -21.38 2.49 7.43
CA TYR A 142 -21.65 2.53 6.00
C TYR A 142 -22.06 1.16 5.45
N LYS A 143 -23.20 1.08 4.77
CA LYS A 143 -23.69 -0.13 4.12
C LYS A 143 -23.60 0.02 2.60
N VAL A 144 -22.71 -0.74 1.99
CA VAL A 144 -22.59 -0.80 0.52
C VAL A 144 -23.87 -1.39 -0.07
N GLY A 145 -24.50 -0.66 -0.99
CA GLY A 145 -25.61 -1.18 -1.78
C GLY A 145 -25.11 -2.33 -2.68
N HIS A 146 -25.97 -3.34 -2.92
CA HIS A 146 -25.63 -4.49 -3.77
C HIS A 146 -24.28 -5.15 -3.42
N TYR A 147 -23.96 -5.29 -2.13
CA TYR A 147 -22.66 -5.75 -1.63
C TYR A 147 -22.20 -7.08 -2.23
N LYS A 148 -23.13 -7.98 -2.60
CA LYS A 148 -22.82 -9.27 -3.24
C LYS A 148 -22.19 -9.05 -4.63
N PHE A 149 -22.77 -8.15 -5.43
CA PHE A 149 -22.26 -7.84 -6.75
C PHE A 149 -20.92 -7.10 -6.68
N VAL A 150 -20.81 -6.07 -5.83
CA VAL A 150 -19.59 -5.30 -5.67
C VAL A 150 -18.45 -6.19 -5.13
N GLY A 151 -18.71 -6.99 -4.10
CA GLY A 151 -17.72 -7.91 -3.54
C GLY A 151 -17.29 -9.00 -4.52
N PHE A 152 -18.24 -9.59 -5.28
CA PHE A 152 -17.91 -10.57 -6.31
C PHE A 152 -17.03 -9.94 -7.42
N MET A 153 -17.40 -8.77 -7.92
CA MET A 153 -16.61 -8.07 -8.94
C MET A 153 -15.20 -7.72 -8.42
N ALA A 154 -15.08 -7.30 -7.16
CA ALA A 154 -13.78 -7.02 -6.55
C ALA A 154 -12.89 -8.27 -6.48
N VAL A 155 -13.44 -9.43 -6.10
CA VAL A 155 -12.72 -10.71 -6.09
C VAL A 155 -12.31 -11.12 -7.50
N VAL A 156 -13.22 -11.02 -8.48
CA VAL A 156 -12.93 -11.39 -9.88
C VAL A 156 -11.84 -10.49 -10.44
N MET A 157 -11.95 -9.17 -10.27
CA MET A 157 -10.96 -8.24 -10.82
C MET A 157 -9.58 -8.40 -10.18
N SER A 158 -9.51 -8.51 -8.86
CA SER A 158 -8.24 -8.76 -8.16
C SER A 158 -7.65 -10.14 -8.48
N GLY A 159 -8.50 -11.16 -8.62
CA GLY A 159 -8.09 -12.51 -9.04
C GLY A 159 -7.56 -12.54 -10.47
N LEU A 160 -8.20 -11.83 -11.41
CA LEU A 160 -7.71 -11.68 -12.77
C LEU A 160 -6.34 -11.01 -12.81
N MET A 161 -6.13 -9.95 -12.00
CA MET A 161 -4.81 -9.31 -11.89
C MET A 161 -3.75 -10.29 -11.39
N LEU A 162 -4.04 -11.09 -10.37
CA LEU A 162 -3.12 -12.12 -9.89
C LEU A 162 -2.82 -13.17 -10.97
N LEU A 163 -3.81 -13.58 -11.75
CA LEU A 163 -3.61 -14.53 -12.84
C LEU A 163 -2.66 -13.98 -13.91
N VAL A 164 -2.76 -12.67 -14.25
CA VAL A 164 -1.85 -12.03 -15.21
C VAL A 164 -0.39 -12.12 -14.74
N TYR A 165 -0.12 -11.95 -13.45
CA TYR A 165 1.23 -12.10 -12.88
C TYR A 165 1.74 -13.54 -12.94
N CYS A 166 0.85 -14.54 -12.88
CA CYS A 166 1.20 -15.96 -12.85
C CYS A 166 1.35 -16.58 -14.26
N ILE A 167 0.73 -16.00 -15.30
CA ILE A 167 0.74 -16.59 -16.66
C ILE A 167 2.04 -16.22 -17.36
N PRO A 168 2.93 -17.19 -17.66
CA PRO A 168 4.15 -16.93 -18.41
C PRO A 168 3.85 -16.40 -19.81
N GLY A 169 4.55 -15.32 -20.21
CA GLY A 169 4.36 -14.72 -21.54
C GLY A 169 3.29 -13.61 -21.57
N SER A 170 2.55 -13.36 -20.49
CA SER A 170 1.82 -12.10 -20.36
C SER A 170 2.80 -10.96 -20.15
N GLY A 171 2.50 -9.77 -20.68
CA GLY A 171 3.38 -8.60 -20.50
C GLY A 171 3.59 -8.14 -19.04
N GLY A 172 2.86 -8.75 -18.09
CA GLY A 172 2.95 -8.49 -16.65
C GLY A 172 3.41 -9.72 -15.84
N SER A 173 3.86 -10.80 -16.48
CA SER A 173 4.28 -12.01 -15.76
C SER A 173 5.56 -11.78 -14.98
N LEU A 174 5.59 -12.27 -13.74
CA LEU A 174 6.78 -12.22 -12.89
C LEU A 174 7.90 -13.08 -13.48
N VAL A 175 9.12 -12.53 -13.50
CA VAL A 175 10.33 -13.28 -13.84
C VAL A 175 10.82 -14.09 -12.64
N PHE A 176 11.71 -15.06 -12.88
CA PHE A 176 12.20 -15.95 -11.83
C PHE A 176 12.79 -15.22 -10.61
N GLN A 177 13.50 -14.12 -10.84
CA GLN A 177 14.09 -13.30 -9.78
C GLN A 177 13.03 -12.63 -8.89
N GLU A 178 11.92 -12.20 -9.47
CA GLU A 178 10.79 -11.61 -8.74
C GLU A 178 10.06 -12.66 -7.92
N TRP A 179 9.90 -13.89 -8.45
CA TRP A 179 9.38 -15.02 -7.68
C TRP A 179 10.28 -15.38 -6.50
N LEU A 180 11.60 -15.30 -6.66
CA LEU A 180 12.55 -15.46 -5.54
C LEU A 180 12.33 -14.41 -4.46
N MET A 181 12.10 -13.15 -4.84
CA MET A 181 11.81 -12.07 -3.89
C MET A 181 10.49 -12.31 -3.14
N VAL A 182 9.42 -12.61 -3.87
CA VAL A 182 8.11 -12.94 -3.25
C VAL A 182 8.26 -14.13 -2.31
N GLY A 183 8.98 -15.18 -2.73
CA GLY A 183 9.23 -16.37 -1.93
C GLY A 183 10.04 -16.07 -0.67
N SER A 184 11.09 -15.26 -0.76
CA SER A 184 11.92 -14.90 0.41
C SER A 184 11.15 -14.07 1.43
N TRP A 185 10.33 -13.11 0.99
CA TRP A 185 9.45 -12.34 1.86
C TRP A 185 8.37 -13.20 2.52
N SER A 186 7.76 -14.10 1.74
CA SER A 186 6.75 -15.03 2.26
C SER A 186 7.37 -15.97 3.30
N LEU A 187 8.56 -16.50 3.03
CA LEU A 187 9.29 -17.34 3.98
C LEU A 187 9.62 -16.59 5.27
N LEU A 188 10.09 -15.35 5.16
CA LEU A 188 10.38 -14.50 6.33
C LEU A 188 9.11 -14.26 7.15
N GLY A 189 7.97 -13.99 6.51
CA GLY A 189 6.68 -13.86 7.16
C GLY A 189 6.26 -15.12 7.90
N VAL A 190 6.37 -16.29 7.26
CA VAL A 190 6.05 -17.58 7.89
C VAL A 190 6.97 -17.88 9.07
N VAL A 191 8.26 -17.59 8.95
CA VAL A 191 9.23 -17.77 10.05
C VAL A 191 8.87 -16.88 11.24
N PHE A 192 8.60 -15.60 11.02
CA PHE A 192 8.18 -14.71 12.10
C PHE A 192 6.87 -15.17 12.73
N TYR A 193 5.89 -15.53 11.94
CA TYR A 193 4.63 -16.07 12.42
C TYR A 193 4.85 -17.33 13.29
N ALA A 194 5.65 -18.27 12.85
CA ALA A 194 5.92 -19.51 13.57
C ALA A 194 6.66 -19.25 14.91
N ILE A 195 7.64 -18.35 14.89
CA ILE A 195 8.39 -17.97 16.10
C ILE A 195 7.46 -17.26 17.09
N CYS A 196 6.70 -16.28 16.63
CA CYS A 196 5.82 -15.51 17.52
C CYS A 196 4.67 -16.38 18.06
N LYS A 197 4.06 -17.21 17.23
CA LYS A 197 3.02 -18.17 17.67
C LYS A 197 3.53 -19.14 18.74
N ARG A 198 4.80 -19.58 18.66
CA ARG A 198 5.40 -20.45 19.69
C ARG A 198 5.71 -19.71 20.97
N LYS A 199 6.18 -18.46 20.85
CA LYS A 199 6.67 -17.68 21.99
C LYS A 199 5.54 -16.99 22.76
N TYR A 200 4.51 -16.52 22.08
CA TYR A 200 3.41 -15.70 22.61
C TYR A 200 2.04 -16.39 22.46
N LYS A 201 1.97 -17.68 22.81
CA LYS A 201 0.78 -18.52 22.62
C LYS A 201 -0.52 -17.92 23.15
N GLU A 202 -0.48 -17.26 24.32
CA GLU A 202 -1.66 -16.71 25.00
C GLU A 202 -2.07 -15.33 24.48
N ASP A 203 -1.12 -14.55 23.98
CA ASP A 203 -1.36 -13.18 23.50
C ASP A 203 -1.44 -13.08 21.98
N PHE A 204 -1.10 -14.19 21.29
CA PHE A 204 -1.08 -14.24 19.84
C PHE A 204 -2.49 -14.08 19.27
N GLY A 205 -2.72 -12.96 18.60
CA GLY A 205 -4.00 -12.66 17.95
C GLY A 205 -5.08 -12.10 18.89
N LYS A 206 -4.79 -11.84 20.17
CA LYS A 206 -5.77 -11.22 21.09
C LYS A 206 -6.42 -9.94 20.56
N LEU A 207 -5.67 -9.13 19.82
CA LEU A 207 -6.22 -7.94 19.17
C LEU A 207 -7.26 -8.30 18.11
N ILE A 208 -7.15 -9.47 17.48
CA ILE A 208 -8.12 -9.97 16.50
C ILE A 208 -9.37 -10.47 17.22
N GLU A 209 -9.22 -11.10 18.39
CA GLU A 209 -10.34 -11.50 19.25
C GLU A 209 -11.07 -10.30 19.84
N LEU A 210 -10.38 -9.29 20.32
CA LEU A 210 -10.97 -8.05 20.84
C LEU A 210 -11.79 -7.27 19.78
N ILE A 211 -11.43 -7.41 18.51
CA ILE A 211 -12.20 -6.81 17.41
C ILE A 211 -13.42 -7.68 17.04
N SER A 212 -13.41 -8.98 17.36
CA SER A 212 -14.52 -9.90 17.07
C SER A 212 -15.58 -9.93 18.16
N ASP A 213 -15.26 -9.55 19.40
CA ASP A 213 -16.17 -9.55 20.52
C ASP A 213 -16.81 -8.16 20.75
N GLU A 214 -17.95 -8.13 21.46
CA GLU A 214 -18.83 -6.98 21.73
C GLU A 214 -18.14 -5.68 22.18
N ASP A 215 -16.86 -5.74 22.55
CA ASP A 215 -16.07 -4.57 22.92
C ASP A 215 -15.78 -3.60 21.75
N ALA A 216 -15.90 -4.05 20.50
CA ALA A 216 -15.82 -3.15 19.34
C ALA A 216 -16.99 -2.13 19.33
N ALA A 217 -18.12 -2.49 19.88
CA ALA A 217 -19.25 -1.58 20.04
C ALA A 217 -19.06 -0.57 21.18
N SER A 218 -18.25 -0.92 22.20
CA SER A 218 -17.95 -0.04 23.34
C SER A 218 -16.77 0.90 23.07
N LEU A 219 -15.91 0.59 22.08
CA LEU A 219 -14.81 1.44 21.62
C LEU A 219 -15.22 2.45 20.55
N MET A 220 -16.40 2.27 19.95
CA MET A 220 -17.11 3.32 19.23
C MET A 220 -18.15 3.89 20.20
N PRO A 221 -17.91 5.00 20.90
CA PRO A 221 -19.01 5.73 21.49
C PRO A 221 -19.98 5.99 20.35
N GLU A 222 -21.27 5.76 20.61
CA GLU A 222 -22.32 6.38 19.80
C GLU A 222 -21.95 7.87 19.76
N ALA A 223 -21.22 8.26 18.74
CA ALA A 223 -21.02 9.65 18.44
C ALA A 223 -22.41 10.11 18.02
N ASP A 224 -23.11 10.76 18.92
CA ASP A 224 -24.28 11.54 18.58
C ASP A 224 -23.86 12.39 17.38
N ASP A 225 -24.69 12.39 16.34
CA ASP A 225 -24.41 13.20 15.13
C ASP A 225 -24.12 14.67 15.49
N GLU A 226 -24.65 15.17 16.63
CA GLU A 226 -24.35 16.48 17.20
C GLU A 226 -22.88 16.63 17.72
N GLU A 227 -22.29 15.59 18.32
CA GLU A 227 -20.89 15.65 18.77
C GLU A 227 -19.92 15.58 17.58
N LEU A 228 -20.28 14.86 16.53
CA LEU A 228 -19.48 14.77 15.31
C LEU A 228 -19.44 16.12 14.58
N ASP A 229 -20.58 16.81 14.49
CA ASP A 229 -20.68 18.14 13.87
C ASP A 229 -19.88 19.20 14.65
N VAL A 230 -19.91 19.15 15.99
CA VAL A 230 -19.10 20.04 16.83
C VAL A 230 -17.59 19.82 16.66
N VAL A 231 -17.16 18.56 16.51
CA VAL A 231 -15.74 18.22 16.26
C VAL A 231 -15.31 18.62 14.86
N ILE A 232 -16.19 18.47 13.87
CA ILE A 232 -15.91 18.90 12.48
C ILE A 232 -15.82 20.42 12.41
N ASP A 233 -16.72 21.17 13.01
CA ASP A 233 -16.72 22.64 13.03
C ASP A 233 -15.48 23.16 13.76
N ALA A 234 -15.12 22.60 14.90
CA ALA A 234 -13.91 22.96 15.62
C ALA A 234 -12.61 22.62 14.82
N ALA A 235 -12.61 21.60 14.00
CA ALA A 235 -11.49 21.26 13.12
C ALA A 235 -11.41 22.23 11.94
N ILE A 236 -12.54 22.62 11.36
CA ILE A 236 -12.63 23.62 10.28
C ILE A 236 -12.15 24.98 10.77
N ASP A 237 -12.58 25.42 11.95
CA ASP A 237 -12.15 26.70 12.54
C ASP A 237 -10.65 26.74 12.84
N ARG A 238 -10.06 25.63 13.29
CA ARG A 238 -8.60 25.51 13.46
C ARG A 238 -7.83 25.62 12.14
N VAL A 239 -8.34 25.01 11.08
CA VAL A 239 -7.73 25.09 9.75
C VAL A 239 -7.84 26.51 9.20
N LEU A 240 -9.02 27.15 9.31
CA LEU A 240 -9.24 28.52 8.85
C LEU A 240 -8.39 29.54 9.63
N SER A 241 -8.25 29.37 10.95
CA SER A 241 -7.40 30.24 11.79
C SER A 241 -5.90 30.05 11.55
N SER A 242 -5.49 28.90 11.01
CA SER A 242 -4.08 28.66 10.64
C SER A 242 -3.72 29.19 9.25
N MET A 243 -4.71 29.60 8.46
CA MET A 243 -4.55 30.16 7.11
C MET A 243 -4.72 31.69 7.07
N ALA A 244 -5.11 32.34 8.17
CA ALA A 244 -5.20 33.78 8.36
C ALA A 244 -3.96 34.32 9.08
#